data_3f3425d4b0e9d38e1d8829f57483bc47
#
_entry.id   3f3425d4b0e9d38e1d8829f57483bc47
#
_cell.length_a   1.000
_cell.length_b   1.000
_cell.length_c   1.000
_cell.angle_alpha   90.00
_cell.angle_beta   90.00
_cell.angle_gamma   90.00
#
_symmetry.space_group_name_H-M   'P 1'
#
loop_
_entity.id
_entity.type
_entity.pdbx_description
1 polymer ?
#
loop_
_entity_poly.entity_id
_entity_poly.type
_entity_poly.pdbx_seq_one_letter_code
_entity_poly.pdbx_strand_id
1 'polypeptide(L)'
;MAAVALTVVSSTPKASAFSRKGLPVETLSVPSPSMGRDIKVQFQGGGPHSVLLLDGLRAQDDFNGWDVNTAAFEWFYQSGISVVMPVGGQSSFYSNWYAPAKGSNGTLTYKWETFLTQELPAWLAANRGQDSGNNAVVGLSMSGGAALVLAAYYPQQFIFAASLSGFLNPSKGLWPTMIGLAMKDAGGYNAVDMWGQPSDPAWQRNDPMLNINRLVANNTATWVYCGNGTMSDLDSGDGGFGVQFSAQYLENITLDTNKEFQRNYVAAGGHNAVFNFPSSGTHSWGYWGAQLQQMKPDLVRILTTQVPAPAPAPAAAPAQAPAAQVPSAQMPAAQLPAAQAPGLQLVPAPR
;
A
#
# COMPACT_ATOMS: atom_id res chain seq x y z
N MET A 1 -31.83 14.14 10.35
CA MET A 1 -30.76 13.35 9.70
C MET A 1 -31.31 11.96 9.42
N ALA A 2 -31.65 11.65 8.19
CA ALA A 2 -32.20 10.35 7.81
C ALA A 2 -31.02 9.42 7.44
N ALA A 3 -30.87 8.33 8.19
CA ALA A 3 -29.92 7.27 7.86
C ALA A 3 -30.48 6.48 6.67
N VAL A 4 -29.83 6.58 5.51
CA VAL A 4 -30.13 5.74 4.36
C VAL A 4 -29.43 4.40 4.57
N ALA A 5 -30.19 3.37 4.96
CA ALA A 5 -29.71 2.00 5.01
C ALA A 5 -29.68 1.46 3.57
N LEU A 6 -28.48 1.31 3.00
CA LEU A 6 -28.26 0.61 1.74
C LEU A 6 -28.21 -0.89 1.99
N THR A 7 -29.33 -1.57 1.79
CA THR A 7 -29.34 -3.03 1.66
C THR A 7 -28.91 -3.40 0.24
N VAL A 8 -27.65 -3.76 0.08
CA VAL A 8 -27.15 -4.39 -1.15
C VAL A 8 -27.36 -5.89 -1.04
N VAL A 9 -28.30 -6.43 -1.80
CA VAL A 9 -28.44 -7.89 -2.01
C VAL A 9 -27.26 -8.34 -2.87
N SER A 10 -26.28 -8.97 -2.24
CA SER A 10 -25.09 -9.50 -2.90
C SER A 10 -25.40 -10.88 -3.49
N SER A 11 -25.72 -10.96 -4.76
CA SER A 11 -25.40 -12.13 -5.57
C SER A 11 -24.00 -11.89 -6.13
N THR A 12 -22.96 -12.46 -5.54
CA THR A 12 -21.61 -12.42 -6.07
C THR A 12 -21.56 -13.20 -7.39
N PRO A 13 -21.49 -12.54 -8.56
CA PRO A 13 -21.06 -13.24 -9.76
C PRO A 13 -19.62 -13.68 -9.51
N LYS A 14 -19.29 -14.93 -9.87
CA LYS A 14 -17.90 -15.37 -9.90
C LYS A 14 -17.14 -14.39 -10.79
N ALA A 15 -16.17 -13.69 -10.22
CA ALA A 15 -15.30 -12.81 -10.99
C ALA A 15 -14.60 -13.64 -12.08
N SER A 16 -14.49 -13.11 -13.28
CA SER A 16 -13.76 -13.71 -14.38
C SER A 16 -12.81 -12.67 -14.95
N ALA A 17 -11.61 -13.10 -15.35
CA ALA A 17 -10.62 -12.20 -15.96
C ALA A 17 -11.22 -11.48 -17.18
N PHE A 18 -10.98 -10.18 -17.28
CA PHE A 18 -11.45 -9.34 -18.39
C PHE A 18 -10.52 -9.46 -19.61
N SER A 19 -9.22 -9.66 -19.41
CA SER A 19 -8.24 -9.82 -20.47
C SER A 19 -8.55 -11.05 -21.31
N ARG A 20 -8.21 -10.99 -22.61
CA ARG A 20 -8.43 -12.11 -23.55
C ARG A 20 -7.75 -13.39 -23.07
N LYS A 21 -8.36 -14.54 -23.37
CA LYS A 21 -7.78 -15.86 -23.07
C LYS A 21 -6.48 -16.09 -23.85
N GLY A 22 -5.57 -16.87 -23.28
CA GLY A 22 -4.32 -17.28 -23.93
C GLY A 22 -3.14 -16.35 -23.70
N LEU A 23 -3.29 -15.27 -22.89
CA LEU A 23 -2.16 -14.52 -22.39
C LEU A 23 -1.35 -15.37 -21.39
N PRO A 24 -0.02 -15.21 -21.34
CA PRO A 24 0.84 -15.96 -20.42
C PRO A 24 0.74 -15.40 -18.99
N VAL A 25 -0.46 -15.45 -18.42
CA VAL A 25 -0.73 -15.02 -17.04
C VAL A 25 -0.67 -16.24 -16.13
N GLU A 26 0.17 -16.16 -15.11
CA GLU A 26 0.31 -17.17 -14.07
C GLU A 26 -0.42 -16.74 -12.79
N THR A 27 -1.00 -17.70 -12.10
CA THR A 27 -1.45 -17.51 -10.70
C THR A 27 -0.42 -18.13 -9.78
N LEU A 28 0.31 -17.30 -9.06
CA LEU A 28 1.37 -17.69 -8.14
C LEU A 28 0.82 -17.82 -6.72
N SER A 29 1.36 -18.75 -5.94
CA SER A 29 1.17 -18.87 -4.49
C SER A 29 2.48 -18.44 -3.84
N VAL A 30 2.53 -17.22 -3.31
CA VAL A 30 3.74 -16.63 -2.74
C VAL A 30 3.68 -16.71 -1.22
N PRO A 31 4.58 -17.45 -0.56
CA PRO A 31 4.61 -17.54 0.89
C PRO A 31 4.79 -16.16 1.54
N SER A 32 3.98 -15.89 2.57
CA SER A 32 4.11 -14.72 3.42
C SER A 32 4.26 -15.13 4.88
N PRO A 33 5.48 -15.34 5.36
CA PRO A 33 5.74 -15.63 6.77
C PRO A 33 5.17 -14.57 7.71
N SER A 34 5.23 -13.29 7.32
CA SER A 34 4.69 -12.19 8.13
C SER A 34 3.17 -12.25 8.30
N MET A 35 2.44 -12.80 7.32
CA MET A 35 0.99 -12.99 7.38
C MET A 35 0.57 -14.42 7.76
N GLY A 36 1.53 -15.35 7.87
CA GLY A 36 1.28 -16.75 8.23
C GLY A 36 0.48 -17.53 7.19
N ARG A 37 0.50 -17.11 5.92
CA ARG A 37 -0.23 -17.74 4.82
C ARG A 37 0.40 -17.40 3.47
N ASP A 38 0.07 -18.18 2.46
CA ASP A 38 0.40 -17.84 1.08
C ASP A 38 -0.53 -16.72 0.56
N ILE A 39 0.04 -15.83 -0.24
CA ILE A 39 -0.69 -14.79 -0.95
C ILE A 39 -0.73 -15.15 -2.42
N LYS A 40 -1.94 -15.17 -2.98
CA LYS A 40 -2.14 -15.31 -4.41
C LYS A 40 -1.65 -14.06 -5.13
N VAL A 41 -0.90 -14.25 -6.22
CA VAL A 41 -0.42 -13.15 -7.07
C VAL A 41 -0.67 -13.54 -8.52
N GLN A 42 -1.37 -12.71 -9.27
CA GLN A 42 -1.47 -12.84 -10.72
C GLN A 42 -0.24 -12.15 -11.33
N PHE A 43 0.45 -12.87 -12.20
CA PHE A 43 1.74 -12.46 -12.76
C PHE A 43 1.78 -12.67 -14.28
N GLN A 44 2.27 -11.65 -14.99
CA GLN A 44 2.62 -11.76 -16.41
C GLN A 44 4.05 -11.25 -16.60
N GLY A 45 4.94 -12.16 -17.02
CA GLY A 45 6.31 -11.81 -17.35
C GLY A 45 6.41 -10.97 -18.63
N GLY A 46 7.30 -9.98 -18.64
CA GLY A 46 7.51 -9.11 -19.80
C GLY A 46 8.91 -8.45 -19.80
N GLY A 47 9.59 -8.43 -18.66
CA GLY A 47 10.93 -7.86 -18.48
C GLY A 47 11.39 -8.01 -17.04
N PRO A 48 12.59 -7.51 -16.70
CA PRO A 48 13.13 -7.63 -15.35
C PRO A 48 12.43 -6.71 -14.34
N HIS A 49 11.88 -5.59 -14.78
CA HIS A 49 11.15 -4.65 -13.94
C HIS A 49 9.63 -4.85 -14.09
N SER A 50 8.90 -4.51 -13.05
CA SER A 50 7.47 -4.75 -12.99
C SER A 50 6.66 -3.53 -12.55
N VAL A 51 5.39 -3.52 -12.96
CA VAL A 51 4.37 -2.67 -12.38
C VAL A 51 3.51 -3.50 -11.42
N LEU A 52 3.45 -3.07 -10.15
CA LEU A 52 2.54 -3.60 -9.16
C LEU A 52 1.21 -2.85 -9.25
N LEU A 53 0.12 -3.55 -9.52
CA LEU A 53 -1.23 -3.01 -9.59
C LEU A 53 -1.99 -3.38 -8.32
N LEU A 54 -2.22 -2.41 -7.45
CA LEU A 54 -2.88 -2.60 -6.16
C LEU A 54 -4.38 -2.33 -6.28
N ASP A 55 -5.18 -3.15 -5.61
CA ASP A 55 -6.64 -3.12 -5.67
C ASP A 55 -7.26 -2.06 -4.75
N GLY A 56 -8.57 -1.86 -4.89
CA GLY A 56 -9.37 -0.94 -4.08
C GLY A 56 -9.85 -1.53 -2.74
N LEU A 57 -10.72 -0.78 -2.07
CA LEU A 57 -11.23 -1.12 -0.72
C LEU A 57 -11.95 -2.48 -0.66
N ARG A 58 -12.59 -2.89 -1.74
CA ARG A 58 -13.39 -4.13 -1.85
C ARG A 58 -12.64 -5.24 -2.59
N ALA A 59 -11.30 -5.27 -2.47
CA ALA A 59 -10.47 -6.32 -3.06
C ALA A 59 -11.01 -7.72 -2.74
N GLN A 60 -11.07 -8.58 -3.76
CA GLN A 60 -11.56 -9.95 -3.67
C GLN A 60 -10.39 -10.92 -3.42
N ASP A 61 -10.70 -12.15 -2.98
CA ASP A 61 -9.68 -13.18 -2.70
C ASP A 61 -9.49 -14.16 -3.87
N ASP A 62 -10.23 -14.00 -4.96
CA ASP A 62 -10.14 -14.84 -6.17
C ASP A 62 -9.31 -14.20 -7.28
N PHE A 63 -9.59 -12.96 -7.66
CA PHE A 63 -8.89 -12.17 -8.67
C PHE A 63 -8.65 -10.75 -8.17
N ASN A 64 -7.61 -10.12 -8.72
CA ASN A 64 -7.39 -8.68 -8.52
C ASN A 64 -8.38 -7.86 -9.36
N GLY A 65 -8.88 -6.76 -8.82
CA GLY A 65 -9.85 -5.90 -9.49
C GLY A 65 -9.37 -5.34 -10.83
N TRP A 66 -8.07 -5.15 -11.02
CA TRP A 66 -7.49 -4.74 -12.30
C TRP A 66 -7.68 -5.79 -13.40
N ASP A 67 -7.61 -7.08 -13.06
CA ASP A 67 -7.86 -8.16 -14.02
C ASP A 67 -9.36 -8.36 -14.30
N VAL A 68 -10.20 -8.11 -13.29
CA VAL A 68 -11.66 -8.26 -13.41
C VAL A 68 -12.30 -7.14 -14.22
N ASN A 69 -11.80 -5.91 -14.07
CA ASN A 69 -12.48 -4.71 -14.61
C ASN A 69 -11.72 -4.06 -15.77
N THR A 70 -10.54 -4.54 -16.11
CA THR A 70 -9.69 -3.95 -17.16
C THR A 70 -8.96 -5.03 -17.95
N ALA A 71 -8.50 -4.67 -19.14
CA ALA A 71 -7.63 -5.53 -19.94
C ALA A 71 -6.13 -5.27 -19.64
N ALA A 72 -5.75 -5.01 -18.37
CA ALA A 72 -4.41 -4.59 -18.01
C ALA A 72 -3.33 -5.58 -18.46
N PHE A 73 -3.53 -6.91 -18.32
CA PHE A 73 -2.59 -7.90 -18.82
C PHE A 73 -2.43 -7.86 -20.36
N GLU A 74 -3.50 -7.58 -21.09
CA GLU A 74 -3.44 -7.41 -22.53
C GLU A 74 -2.70 -6.14 -22.93
N TRP A 75 -2.96 -5.03 -22.23
CA TRP A 75 -2.29 -3.77 -22.50
C TRP A 75 -0.78 -3.82 -22.29
N PHE A 76 -0.32 -4.58 -21.30
CA PHE A 76 1.12 -4.72 -21.01
C PHE A 76 1.78 -5.92 -21.69
N TYR A 77 1.03 -6.77 -22.39
CA TYR A 77 1.61 -7.88 -23.12
C TYR A 77 2.67 -7.40 -24.11
N GLN A 78 3.86 -7.99 -24.06
CA GLN A 78 5.02 -7.62 -24.89
C GLN A 78 5.48 -6.14 -24.75
N SER A 79 5.19 -5.49 -23.64
CA SER A 79 5.59 -4.10 -23.38
C SER A 79 7.05 -3.94 -22.90
N GLY A 80 7.72 -5.03 -22.56
CA GLY A 80 9.07 -5.01 -21.99
C GLY A 80 9.10 -4.90 -20.46
N ILE A 81 7.94 -4.85 -19.80
CA ILE A 81 7.83 -4.88 -18.33
C ILE A 81 6.85 -5.95 -17.89
N SER A 82 7.05 -6.46 -16.69
CA SER A 82 6.17 -7.45 -16.06
C SER A 82 5.01 -6.77 -15.33
N VAL A 83 3.89 -7.51 -15.17
CA VAL A 83 2.72 -7.07 -14.41
C VAL A 83 2.54 -7.98 -13.21
N VAL A 84 2.38 -7.38 -12.04
CA VAL A 84 2.20 -8.06 -10.75
C VAL A 84 0.93 -7.55 -10.09
N MET A 85 -0.03 -8.42 -9.87
CA MET A 85 -1.30 -8.09 -9.23
C MET A 85 -1.49 -8.97 -7.98
N PRO A 86 -1.13 -8.48 -6.78
CA PRO A 86 -1.46 -9.18 -5.53
C PRO A 86 -2.97 -9.28 -5.37
N VAL A 87 -3.47 -10.46 -4.95
CA VAL A 87 -4.89 -10.75 -4.80
C VAL A 87 -5.29 -10.72 -3.33
N GLY A 88 -6.44 -10.15 -3.01
CA GLY A 88 -6.92 -9.97 -1.66
C GLY A 88 -6.52 -8.63 -1.03
N GLY A 89 -6.59 -8.55 0.30
CA GLY A 89 -6.28 -7.32 1.01
C GLY A 89 -7.46 -6.36 1.11
N GLN A 90 -8.68 -6.87 1.18
CA GLN A 90 -9.86 -6.05 1.43
C GLN A 90 -9.64 -5.13 2.64
N SER A 91 -9.90 -3.84 2.48
CA SER A 91 -9.72 -2.80 3.52
C SER A 91 -8.30 -2.67 4.09
N SER A 92 -7.27 -3.26 3.45
CA SER A 92 -5.92 -3.38 4.02
C SER A 92 -5.13 -2.08 4.03
N PHE A 93 -5.44 -1.12 3.16
CA PHE A 93 -4.59 0.04 2.84
C PHE A 93 -3.14 -0.36 2.53
N TYR A 94 -2.93 -1.64 2.18
CA TYR A 94 -1.63 -2.25 1.89
C TYR A 94 -0.54 -1.91 2.92
N SER A 95 -0.94 -1.81 4.19
CA SER A 95 -0.10 -1.46 5.33
C SER A 95 0.06 -2.61 6.33
N ASN A 96 0.95 -2.44 7.30
CA ASN A 96 1.12 -3.36 8.41
C ASN A 96 0.16 -2.96 9.54
N TRP A 97 -0.87 -3.74 9.78
CA TRP A 97 -1.85 -3.47 10.83
C TRP A 97 -1.26 -3.75 12.21
N TYR A 98 -1.73 -3.00 13.20
CA TYR A 98 -1.37 -3.19 14.61
C TYR A 98 -1.96 -4.48 15.18
N ALA A 99 -3.23 -4.75 14.90
CA ALA A 99 -3.96 -5.92 15.37
C ALA A 99 -4.46 -6.77 14.20
N PRO A 100 -4.86 -8.03 14.43
CA PRO A 100 -5.46 -8.85 13.39
C PRO A 100 -6.71 -8.20 12.79
N ALA A 101 -6.77 -8.20 11.46
CA ALA A 101 -7.90 -7.72 10.69
C ALA A 101 -9.09 -8.66 10.86
N LYS A 102 -10.16 -8.19 11.48
CA LYS A 102 -11.41 -8.93 11.67
C LYS A 102 -12.46 -8.39 10.72
N GLY A 103 -12.96 -9.23 9.83
CA GLY A 103 -13.92 -8.82 8.81
C GLY A 103 -14.67 -9.99 8.22
N SER A 104 -15.35 -9.75 7.09
CA SER A 104 -16.15 -10.76 6.37
C SER A 104 -15.34 -11.99 5.95
N ASN A 105 -14.03 -11.84 5.71
CA ASN A 105 -13.13 -12.92 5.35
C ASN A 105 -12.49 -13.62 6.58
N GLY A 106 -13.06 -13.40 7.77
CA GLY A 106 -12.57 -13.96 9.03
C GLY A 106 -11.53 -13.07 9.72
N THR A 107 -10.64 -13.70 10.49
CA THR A 107 -9.55 -13.01 11.19
C THR A 107 -8.23 -13.30 10.47
N LEU A 108 -7.61 -12.25 9.94
CA LEU A 108 -6.39 -12.34 9.15
C LEU A 108 -5.30 -11.45 9.74
N THR A 109 -4.05 -11.87 9.65
CA THR A 109 -2.91 -10.99 9.90
C THR A 109 -2.63 -10.18 8.64
N TYR A 110 -2.65 -8.84 8.75
CA TYR A 110 -2.31 -7.95 7.65
C TYR A 110 -0.95 -7.31 7.87
N LYS A 111 0.03 -7.76 7.09
CA LYS A 111 1.39 -7.22 7.00
C LYS A 111 1.72 -6.95 5.52
N TRP A 112 0.79 -6.28 4.85
CA TRP A 112 0.87 -6.07 3.40
C TRP A 112 2.07 -5.24 2.98
N GLU A 113 2.48 -4.24 3.75
CA GLU A 113 3.69 -3.49 3.46
C GLU A 113 4.93 -4.39 3.50
N THR A 114 5.07 -5.24 4.52
CA THR A 114 6.15 -6.22 4.59
C THR A 114 6.11 -7.20 3.41
N PHE A 115 4.92 -7.67 3.06
CA PHE A 115 4.78 -8.57 1.91
C PHE A 115 5.24 -7.91 0.61
N LEU A 116 4.73 -6.71 0.31
CA LEU A 116 5.00 -6.01 -0.95
C LEU A 116 6.44 -5.50 -1.08
N THR A 117 7.13 -5.26 0.04
CA THR A 117 8.46 -4.63 0.02
C THR A 117 9.60 -5.57 0.36
N GLN A 118 9.32 -6.73 0.94
CA GLN A 118 10.35 -7.68 1.36
C GLN A 118 10.08 -9.09 0.79
N GLU A 119 8.92 -9.67 1.07
CA GLU A 119 8.64 -11.08 0.78
C GLU A 119 8.38 -11.31 -0.72
N LEU A 120 7.49 -10.54 -1.32
CA LEU A 120 7.12 -10.65 -2.73
C LEU A 120 8.31 -10.35 -3.67
N PRO A 121 9.06 -9.24 -3.54
CA PRO A 121 10.19 -8.97 -4.42
C PRO A 121 11.30 -10.02 -4.29
N ALA A 122 11.60 -10.49 -3.09
CA ALA A 122 12.58 -11.57 -2.90
C ALA A 122 12.14 -12.87 -3.59
N TRP A 123 10.86 -13.22 -3.45
CA TRP A 123 10.32 -14.41 -4.09
C TRP A 123 10.31 -14.31 -5.61
N LEU A 124 9.87 -13.17 -6.16
CA LEU A 124 9.87 -12.92 -7.60
C LEU A 124 11.27 -12.91 -8.20
N ALA A 125 12.25 -12.35 -7.51
CA ALA A 125 13.65 -12.39 -7.92
C ALA A 125 14.16 -13.84 -8.02
N ALA A 126 13.91 -14.65 -7.01
CA ALA A 126 14.37 -16.03 -6.95
C ALA A 126 13.65 -16.96 -7.94
N ASN A 127 12.36 -16.72 -8.24
CA ASN A 127 11.52 -17.67 -8.98
C ASN A 127 11.09 -17.19 -10.37
N ARG A 128 11.20 -15.89 -10.67
CA ARG A 128 10.77 -15.30 -11.95
C ARG A 128 11.81 -14.35 -12.55
N GLY A 129 13.01 -14.23 -11.95
CA GLY A 129 14.08 -13.39 -12.46
C GLY A 129 13.74 -11.89 -12.47
N GLN A 130 12.82 -11.47 -11.59
CA GLN A 130 12.46 -10.06 -11.48
C GLN A 130 13.51 -9.30 -10.67
N ASP A 131 13.75 -8.05 -11.06
CA ASP A 131 14.56 -7.14 -10.24
C ASP A 131 13.71 -6.66 -9.04
N SER A 132 14.29 -6.68 -7.84
CA SER A 132 13.65 -6.18 -6.64
C SER A 132 13.61 -4.65 -6.58
N GLY A 133 14.42 -3.96 -7.37
CA GLY A 133 14.49 -2.51 -7.48
C GLY A 133 13.93 -1.97 -8.79
N ASN A 134 13.83 -0.63 -8.87
CA ASN A 134 13.41 0.10 -10.07
C ASN A 134 12.07 -0.35 -10.65
N ASN A 135 11.11 -0.65 -9.81
CA ASN A 135 9.75 -1.05 -10.17
C ASN A 135 8.78 0.13 -10.09
N ALA A 136 7.56 -0.09 -10.51
CA ALA A 136 6.46 0.84 -10.37
C ALA A 136 5.37 0.28 -9.45
N VAL A 137 4.64 1.18 -8.79
CA VAL A 137 3.44 0.83 -8.02
C VAL A 137 2.29 1.76 -8.41
N VAL A 138 1.16 1.19 -8.77
CA VAL A 138 -0.06 1.90 -9.16
C VAL A 138 -1.18 1.48 -8.23
N GLY A 139 -1.80 2.44 -7.57
CA GLY A 139 -2.95 2.21 -6.70
C GLY A 139 -4.14 3.09 -7.08
N LEU A 140 -5.31 2.62 -6.72
CA LEU A 140 -6.58 3.34 -6.91
C LEU A 140 -7.37 3.43 -5.60
N SER A 141 -8.17 4.47 -5.42
CA SER A 141 -9.02 4.58 -4.23
C SER A 141 -8.23 4.36 -2.95
N MET A 142 -8.55 3.33 -2.16
CA MET A 142 -7.83 2.90 -0.96
C MET A 142 -6.32 2.78 -1.18
N SER A 143 -5.91 2.16 -2.27
CA SER A 143 -4.48 1.91 -2.54
C SER A 143 -3.75 3.07 -3.21
N GLY A 144 -4.46 4.10 -3.67
CA GLY A 144 -3.81 5.26 -4.28
C GLY A 144 -2.86 5.99 -3.33
N GLY A 145 -3.30 6.25 -2.10
CA GLY A 145 -2.43 6.78 -1.05
C GLY A 145 -1.31 5.81 -0.66
N ALA A 146 -1.63 4.51 -0.56
CA ALA A 146 -0.66 3.48 -0.22
C ALA A 146 0.48 3.39 -1.24
N ALA A 147 0.20 3.52 -2.55
CA ALA A 147 1.22 3.51 -3.60
C ALA A 147 2.24 4.65 -3.41
N LEU A 148 1.77 5.86 -3.12
CA LEU A 148 2.64 7.01 -2.85
C LEU A 148 3.46 6.82 -1.56
N VAL A 149 2.86 6.27 -0.51
CA VAL A 149 3.54 5.98 0.76
C VAL A 149 4.62 4.91 0.56
N LEU A 150 4.31 3.83 -0.16
CA LEU A 150 5.31 2.80 -0.49
C LEU A 150 6.51 3.41 -1.22
N ALA A 151 6.29 4.22 -2.25
CA ALA A 151 7.40 4.86 -2.97
C ALA A 151 8.17 5.87 -2.11
N ALA A 152 7.50 6.58 -1.20
CA ALA A 152 8.15 7.51 -0.28
C ALA A 152 9.12 6.81 0.68
N TYR A 153 8.80 5.60 1.14
CA TYR A 153 9.63 4.86 2.10
C TYR A 153 10.57 3.84 1.44
N TYR A 154 10.27 3.38 0.22
CA TYR A 154 11.05 2.36 -0.50
C TYR A 154 11.50 2.85 -1.90
N PRO A 155 12.28 3.96 -1.97
CA PRO A 155 12.63 4.59 -3.24
C PRO A 155 13.53 3.73 -4.13
N GLN A 156 14.27 2.77 -3.56
CA GLN A 156 15.08 1.84 -4.35
C GLN A 156 14.21 0.79 -5.06
N GLN A 157 13.05 0.47 -4.47
CA GLN A 157 12.13 -0.48 -5.05
C GLN A 157 11.16 0.19 -6.02
N PHE A 158 10.65 1.40 -5.69
CA PHE A 158 9.62 2.07 -6.47
C PHE A 158 10.11 3.44 -6.94
N ILE A 159 10.52 3.51 -8.22
CA ILE A 159 10.94 4.75 -8.89
C ILE A 159 9.79 5.46 -9.59
N PHE A 160 8.64 4.79 -9.73
CA PHE A 160 7.40 5.32 -10.25
C PHE A 160 6.25 4.96 -9.32
N ALA A 161 5.39 5.92 -8.99
CA ALA A 161 4.19 5.70 -8.20
C ALA A 161 2.98 6.43 -8.78
N ALA A 162 1.83 5.76 -8.84
CA ALA A 162 0.60 6.39 -9.28
C ALA A 162 -0.52 6.26 -8.25
N SER A 163 -1.25 7.35 -8.06
CA SER A 163 -2.48 7.43 -7.28
C SER A 163 -3.65 7.81 -8.17
N LEU A 164 -4.62 6.92 -8.30
CA LEU A 164 -5.83 7.14 -9.07
C LEU A 164 -7.00 7.29 -8.09
N SER A 165 -7.53 8.49 -7.96
CA SER A 165 -8.63 8.82 -7.02
C SER A 165 -8.31 8.41 -5.56
N GLY A 166 -7.04 8.54 -5.15
CA GLY A 166 -6.60 8.16 -3.81
C GLY A 166 -6.96 9.19 -2.75
N PHE A 167 -7.16 8.73 -1.51
CA PHE A 167 -7.32 9.59 -0.34
C PHE A 167 -5.93 10.07 0.10
N LEU A 168 -5.54 11.30 -0.28
CA LEU A 168 -4.17 11.78 -0.11
C LEU A 168 -3.91 12.56 1.18
N ASN A 169 -4.90 12.65 2.07
CA ASN A 169 -4.78 13.29 3.37
C ASN A 169 -5.56 12.50 4.45
N PRO A 170 -5.30 11.19 4.61
CA PRO A 170 -6.09 10.30 5.47
C PRO A 170 -5.99 10.62 6.96
N SER A 171 -4.97 11.34 7.41
CA SER A 171 -4.78 11.68 8.83
C SER A 171 -5.49 12.95 9.25
N LYS A 172 -6.07 13.74 8.32
CA LYS A 172 -6.60 15.08 8.59
C LYS A 172 -8.13 15.11 8.74
N GLY A 173 -8.59 15.88 9.72
CA GLY A 173 -10.00 16.22 9.88
C GLY A 173 -10.90 15.00 10.08
N LEU A 174 -11.93 14.83 9.24
CA LEU A 174 -12.87 13.72 9.33
C LEU A 174 -12.43 12.47 8.56
N TRP A 175 -11.33 12.49 7.82
CA TRP A 175 -10.88 11.36 7.00
C TRP A 175 -10.71 10.06 7.77
N PRO A 176 -10.11 10.02 8.99
CA PRO A 176 -10.02 8.79 9.74
C PRO A 176 -11.39 8.16 10.04
N THR A 177 -12.38 8.98 10.38
CA THR A 177 -13.76 8.53 10.63
C THR A 177 -14.41 8.02 9.34
N MET A 178 -14.28 8.73 8.22
CA MET A 178 -14.84 8.33 6.93
C MET A 178 -14.23 7.01 6.43
N ILE A 179 -12.91 6.86 6.57
CA ILE A 179 -12.19 5.63 6.25
C ILE A 179 -12.72 4.48 7.12
N GLY A 180 -12.86 4.69 8.43
CA GLY A 180 -13.40 3.68 9.33
C GLY A 180 -14.82 3.25 8.97
N LEU A 181 -15.68 4.17 8.57
CA LEU A 181 -17.04 3.86 8.09
C LEU A 181 -17.00 3.07 6.77
N ALA A 182 -16.15 3.46 5.83
CA ALA A 182 -15.99 2.77 4.56
C ALA A 182 -15.45 1.33 4.74
N MET A 183 -14.48 1.13 5.62
CA MET A 183 -13.94 -0.19 5.96
C MET A 183 -14.99 -1.09 6.62
N LYS A 184 -15.80 -0.51 7.51
CA LYS A 184 -16.90 -1.23 8.15
C LYS A 184 -17.95 -1.66 7.13
N ASP A 185 -18.32 -0.77 6.19
CA ASP A 185 -19.26 -1.07 5.12
C ASP A 185 -18.69 -2.09 4.11
N ALA A 186 -17.41 -2.01 3.79
CA ALA A 186 -16.76 -2.91 2.82
C ALA A 186 -16.67 -4.37 3.30
N GLY A 187 -16.57 -4.61 4.62
CA GLY A 187 -16.39 -5.98 5.12
C GLY A 187 -16.35 -6.07 6.65
N GLY A 188 -16.86 -5.08 7.38
CA GLY A 188 -16.89 -5.10 8.85
C GLY A 188 -15.58 -4.77 9.54
N TYR A 189 -14.56 -4.34 8.80
CA TYR A 189 -13.23 -4.04 9.34
C TYR A 189 -13.21 -2.78 10.20
N ASN A 190 -12.27 -2.74 11.16
CA ASN A 190 -12.12 -1.63 12.09
C ASN A 190 -10.77 -0.90 11.85
N ALA A 191 -10.83 0.38 11.55
CA ALA A 191 -9.64 1.20 11.32
C ALA A 191 -8.73 1.35 12.55
N VAL A 192 -9.27 1.15 13.76
CA VAL A 192 -8.46 1.13 15.00
C VAL A 192 -7.53 -0.10 15.05
N ASP A 193 -7.97 -1.24 14.52
CA ASP A 193 -7.12 -2.44 14.40
C ASP A 193 -6.01 -2.22 13.37
N MET A 194 -6.23 -1.32 12.40
CA MET A 194 -5.27 -0.97 11.35
C MET A 194 -4.17 -0.03 11.88
N TRP A 195 -4.53 1.17 12.31
CA TRP A 195 -3.57 2.24 12.63
C TRP A 195 -3.83 2.92 13.98
N GLY A 196 -4.59 2.29 14.88
CA GLY A 196 -4.93 2.88 16.17
C GLY A 196 -6.01 3.96 16.06
N GLN A 197 -6.16 4.72 17.15
CA GLN A 197 -7.08 5.87 17.17
C GLN A 197 -6.65 6.95 16.16
N PRO A 198 -7.55 7.85 15.74
CA PRO A 198 -7.23 8.92 14.78
C PRO A 198 -6.04 9.81 15.14
N SER A 199 -5.69 9.88 16.43
CA SER A 199 -4.51 10.62 16.94
C SER A 199 -3.21 9.80 16.92
N ASP A 200 -3.26 8.52 16.55
CA ASP A 200 -2.08 7.65 16.52
C ASP A 200 -1.12 8.08 15.40
N PRO A 201 0.21 8.07 15.64
CA PRO A 201 1.21 8.43 14.64
C PRO A 201 1.17 7.57 13.36
N ALA A 202 0.59 6.37 13.40
CA ALA A 202 0.46 5.53 12.22
C ALA A 202 -0.40 6.17 11.13
N TRP A 203 -1.42 6.97 11.48
CA TRP A 203 -2.19 7.74 10.51
C TRP A 203 -1.31 8.72 9.75
N GLN A 204 -0.43 9.45 10.47
CA GLN A 204 0.50 10.41 9.87
C GLN A 204 1.59 9.71 9.04
N ARG A 205 2.10 8.59 9.53
CA ARG A 205 3.10 7.79 8.80
C ARG A 205 2.56 7.32 7.44
N ASN A 206 1.28 6.95 7.38
CA ASN A 206 0.63 6.45 6.18
C ASN A 206 -0.13 7.54 5.40
N ASP A 207 0.17 8.81 5.65
CA ASP A 207 -0.42 9.94 4.97
C ASP A 207 0.49 10.45 3.84
N PRO A 208 0.08 10.32 2.55
CA PRO A 208 0.88 10.82 1.43
C PRO A 208 1.20 12.31 1.51
N MET A 209 0.27 13.12 2.03
CA MET A 209 0.45 14.57 2.18
C MET A 209 1.64 14.91 3.08
N LEU A 210 1.83 14.14 4.15
CA LEU A 210 2.93 14.34 5.10
C LEU A 210 4.25 13.72 4.61
N ASN A 211 4.20 12.90 3.56
CA ASN A 211 5.36 12.25 2.96
C ASN A 211 5.82 12.89 1.63
N ILE A 212 5.25 14.03 1.24
CA ILE A 212 5.61 14.76 0.02
C ILE A 212 7.12 15.03 -0.06
N ASN A 213 7.75 15.51 1.01
CA ASN A 213 9.17 15.81 1.02
C ASN A 213 10.05 14.58 0.73
N ARG A 214 9.59 13.37 1.10
CA ARG A 214 10.28 12.13 0.74
C ARG A 214 10.16 11.84 -0.75
N LEU A 215 8.97 11.94 -1.33
CA LEU A 215 8.75 11.74 -2.76
C LEU A 215 9.58 12.72 -3.61
N VAL A 216 9.64 13.99 -3.19
CA VAL A 216 10.45 15.03 -3.86
C VAL A 216 11.94 14.72 -3.73
N ALA A 217 12.42 14.41 -2.51
CA ALA A 217 13.84 14.08 -2.28
C ALA A 217 14.27 12.80 -3.02
N ASN A 218 13.38 11.82 -3.13
CA ASN A 218 13.61 10.58 -3.87
C ASN A 218 13.57 10.78 -5.40
N ASN A 219 13.09 11.93 -5.86
CA ASN A 219 12.78 12.20 -7.26
C ASN A 219 11.88 11.12 -7.91
N THR A 220 10.95 10.56 -7.13
CA THR A 220 10.01 9.54 -7.61
C THR A 220 9.16 10.11 -8.74
N ALA A 221 9.13 9.44 -9.89
CA ALA A 221 8.19 9.79 -10.96
C ALA A 221 6.76 9.51 -10.46
N THR A 222 5.92 10.53 -10.43
CA THR A 222 4.61 10.45 -9.78
C THR A 222 3.49 10.74 -10.78
N TRP A 223 2.40 9.98 -10.72
CA TRP A 223 1.18 10.24 -11.49
C TRP A 223 0.00 10.32 -10.52
N VAL A 224 -0.71 11.44 -10.54
CA VAL A 224 -1.89 11.66 -9.69
C VAL A 224 -3.08 12.02 -10.56
N TYR A 225 -4.12 11.22 -10.48
CA TYR A 225 -5.39 11.44 -11.15
C TYR A 225 -6.53 11.49 -10.14
N CYS A 226 -7.48 12.40 -10.37
CA CYS A 226 -8.79 12.41 -9.73
C CYS A 226 -9.80 13.14 -10.62
N GLY A 227 -10.93 12.53 -10.92
CA GLY A 227 -12.04 13.19 -11.60
C GLY A 227 -12.76 14.18 -10.68
N ASN A 228 -13.80 14.81 -11.19
CA ASN A 228 -14.57 15.79 -10.44
C ASN A 228 -15.98 15.31 -10.02
N GLY A 229 -16.28 14.03 -10.22
CA GLY A 229 -17.58 13.44 -9.96
C GLY A 229 -18.59 13.58 -11.10
N THR A 230 -18.26 14.27 -12.19
CA THR A 230 -19.14 14.38 -13.35
C THR A 230 -19.02 13.13 -14.22
N MET A 231 -20.13 12.53 -14.60
CA MET A 231 -20.17 11.35 -15.45
C MET A 231 -19.75 11.66 -16.91
N SER A 232 -19.24 10.65 -17.60
CA SER A 232 -18.99 10.63 -19.05
C SER A 232 -19.32 9.26 -19.63
N ASP A 233 -18.95 9.02 -20.88
CA ASP A 233 -19.11 7.74 -21.61
C ASP A 233 -18.27 6.59 -21.02
N LEU A 234 -17.33 6.87 -20.12
CA LEU A 234 -16.58 5.85 -19.39
C LEU A 234 -17.32 5.28 -18.18
N ASP A 235 -18.47 5.87 -17.82
CA ASP A 235 -19.34 5.32 -16.79
C ASP A 235 -20.21 4.22 -17.39
N SER A 236 -19.94 2.96 -17.01
CA SER A 236 -20.85 1.87 -17.34
C SER A 236 -22.17 2.07 -16.59
N GLY A 237 -23.30 2.07 -17.30
CA GLY A 237 -24.63 2.26 -16.72
C GLY A 237 -25.12 1.18 -15.75
N ASP A 238 -24.26 0.21 -15.40
CA ASP A 238 -24.62 -1.05 -14.74
C ASP A 238 -24.84 -0.96 -13.22
N GLY A 239 -24.61 0.21 -12.63
CA GLY A 239 -24.57 0.35 -11.16
C GLY A 239 -25.84 0.88 -10.48
N GLY A 240 -26.92 1.20 -11.19
CA GLY A 240 -28.10 1.85 -10.59
C GLY A 240 -27.80 3.23 -9.95
N PHE A 241 -28.84 4.01 -9.67
CA PHE A 241 -28.72 5.41 -9.20
C PHE A 241 -27.87 5.55 -7.90
N GLY A 242 -28.03 4.64 -6.93
CA GLY A 242 -27.32 4.73 -5.66
C GLY A 242 -25.81 4.54 -5.79
N VAL A 243 -25.37 3.60 -6.63
CA VAL A 243 -23.94 3.34 -6.89
C VAL A 243 -23.31 4.51 -7.66
N GLN A 244 -24.00 5.01 -8.69
CA GLN A 244 -23.54 6.15 -9.47
C GLN A 244 -23.42 7.41 -8.60
N PHE A 245 -24.42 7.72 -7.78
CA PHE A 245 -24.38 8.86 -6.86
C PHE A 245 -23.22 8.75 -5.86
N SER A 246 -22.99 7.55 -5.31
CA SER A 246 -21.87 7.32 -4.39
C SER A 246 -20.51 7.51 -5.08
N ALA A 247 -20.36 7.04 -6.31
CA ALA A 247 -19.14 7.20 -7.10
C ALA A 247 -18.86 8.68 -7.46
N GLN A 248 -19.89 9.43 -7.83
CA GLN A 248 -19.80 10.87 -8.10
C GLN A 248 -19.40 11.65 -6.85
N TYR A 249 -20.08 11.40 -5.73
CA TYR A 249 -19.84 12.10 -4.47
C TYR A 249 -18.43 11.81 -3.93
N LEU A 250 -18.04 10.53 -3.92
CA LEU A 250 -16.75 10.12 -3.42
C LEU A 250 -15.60 10.73 -4.22
N GLU A 251 -15.71 10.75 -5.56
CA GLU A 251 -14.69 11.36 -6.42
C GLU A 251 -14.60 12.87 -6.17
N ASN A 252 -15.74 13.55 -6.04
CA ASN A 252 -15.77 14.99 -5.81
C ASN A 252 -15.06 15.39 -4.49
N ILE A 253 -15.36 14.71 -3.38
CA ILE A 253 -14.70 15.02 -2.10
C ILE A 253 -13.22 14.61 -2.07
N THR A 254 -12.84 13.63 -2.87
CA THR A 254 -11.45 13.15 -3.00
C THR A 254 -10.60 14.15 -3.79
N LEU A 255 -11.17 14.81 -4.78
CA LEU A 255 -10.50 15.78 -5.65
C LEU A 255 -9.81 16.89 -4.87
N ASP A 256 -10.43 17.41 -3.83
CA ASP A 256 -9.85 18.49 -3.04
C ASP A 256 -8.53 18.07 -2.37
N THR A 257 -8.44 16.84 -1.86
CA THR A 257 -7.20 16.32 -1.28
C THR A 257 -6.11 16.13 -2.33
N ASN A 258 -6.48 15.73 -3.56
CA ASN A 258 -5.55 15.57 -4.68
C ASN A 258 -5.03 16.91 -5.18
N LYS A 259 -5.87 17.94 -5.26
CA LYS A 259 -5.45 19.31 -5.59
C LYS A 259 -4.58 19.94 -4.48
N GLU A 260 -4.88 19.66 -3.21
CA GLU A 260 -4.03 20.09 -2.08
C GLU A 260 -2.67 19.41 -2.16
N PHE A 261 -2.63 18.12 -2.48
CA PHE A 261 -1.38 17.39 -2.68
C PHE A 261 -0.53 18.01 -3.81
N GLN A 262 -1.12 18.32 -4.96
CA GLN A 262 -0.43 19.00 -6.05
C GLN A 262 0.20 20.31 -5.59
N ARG A 263 -0.58 21.18 -4.93
CA ARG A 263 -0.06 22.48 -4.45
C ARG A 263 1.14 22.30 -3.52
N ASN A 264 1.02 21.36 -2.57
CA ASN A 264 2.07 21.10 -1.59
C ASN A 264 3.30 20.43 -2.22
N TYR A 265 3.09 19.54 -3.19
CA TYR A 265 4.18 18.91 -3.94
C TYR A 265 5.02 19.93 -4.72
N VAL A 266 4.36 20.84 -5.44
CA VAL A 266 5.02 21.92 -6.15
C VAL A 266 5.71 22.90 -5.19
N ALA A 267 5.05 23.27 -4.09
CA ALA A 267 5.63 24.13 -3.05
C ALA A 267 6.87 23.51 -2.38
N ALA A 268 6.94 22.19 -2.29
CA ALA A 268 8.11 21.45 -1.81
C ALA A 268 9.25 21.33 -2.86
N GLY A 269 9.10 21.94 -4.03
CA GLY A 269 10.08 21.87 -5.13
C GLY A 269 9.95 20.63 -6.02
N GLY A 270 8.87 19.90 -5.90
CA GLY A 270 8.61 18.71 -6.74
C GLY A 270 8.35 19.10 -8.20
N HIS A 271 8.97 18.40 -9.13
CA HIS A 271 8.88 18.67 -10.57
C HIS A 271 8.75 17.38 -11.42
N ASN A 272 8.86 16.21 -10.80
CA ASN A 272 8.77 14.90 -11.47
C ASN A 272 7.39 14.27 -11.25
N ALA A 273 6.31 15.01 -11.59
CA ALA A 273 4.96 14.52 -11.41
C ALA A 273 4.02 14.98 -12.54
N VAL A 274 3.09 14.12 -12.89
CA VAL A 274 1.94 14.42 -13.74
C VAL A 274 0.70 14.50 -12.84
N PHE A 275 -0.04 15.62 -12.94
CA PHE A 275 -1.31 15.82 -12.26
C PHE A 275 -2.41 15.94 -13.31
N ASN A 276 -3.36 15.03 -13.29
CA ASN A 276 -4.48 14.97 -14.24
C ASN A 276 -5.81 15.10 -13.50
N PHE A 277 -6.43 16.27 -13.57
CA PHE A 277 -7.72 16.60 -12.98
C PHE A 277 -8.70 17.07 -14.05
N PRO A 278 -9.29 16.14 -14.83
CA PRO A 278 -10.19 16.49 -15.93
C PRO A 278 -11.52 17.07 -15.41
N SER A 279 -12.31 17.64 -16.34
CA SER A 279 -13.63 18.19 -16.07
C SER A 279 -14.73 17.13 -15.94
N SER A 280 -14.39 15.85 -16.02
CA SER A 280 -15.28 14.71 -15.79
C SER A 280 -14.53 13.57 -15.13
N GLY A 281 -15.24 12.59 -14.64
CA GLY A 281 -14.68 11.39 -14.02
C GLY A 281 -15.32 11.10 -12.68
N THR A 282 -15.77 9.86 -12.52
CA THR A 282 -16.34 9.33 -11.28
C THR A 282 -15.38 8.33 -10.65
N HIS A 283 -15.69 7.88 -9.44
CA HIS A 283 -14.89 6.89 -8.71
C HIS A 283 -15.13 5.48 -9.27
N SER A 284 -14.63 5.22 -10.50
CA SER A 284 -14.95 3.98 -11.21
C SER A 284 -13.82 3.46 -12.10
N TRP A 285 -13.89 2.16 -12.40
CA TRP A 285 -12.87 1.40 -13.14
C TRP A 285 -12.62 1.90 -14.55
N GLY A 286 -13.63 2.43 -15.25
CA GLY A 286 -13.47 2.96 -16.61
C GLY A 286 -12.41 4.06 -16.68
N TYR A 287 -12.44 4.98 -15.71
CA TYR A 287 -11.47 6.06 -15.63
C TYR A 287 -10.08 5.58 -15.20
N TRP A 288 -10.00 4.68 -14.20
CA TRP A 288 -8.71 4.14 -13.75
C TRP A 288 -8.03 3.33 -14.84
N GLY A 289 -8.80 2.54 -15.60
CA GLY A 289 -8.28 1.84 -16.78
C GLY A 289 -7.77 2.79 -17.85
N ALA A 290 -8.50 3.87 -18.16
CA ALA A 290 -8.06 4.89 -19.10
C ALA A 290 -6.77 5.58 -18.62
N GLN A 291 -6.64 5.86 -17.33
CA GLN A 291 -5.42 6.44 -16.75
C GLN A 291 -4.22 5.49 -16.83
N LEU A 292 -4.43 4.19 -16.57
CA LEU A 292 -3.37 3.19 -16.71
C LEU A 292 -2.85 3.13 -18.14
N GLN A 293 -3.72 3.20 -19.14
CA GLN A 293 -3.32 3.25 -20.55
C GLN A 293 -2.60 4.57 -20.89
N GLN A 294 -3.07 5.69 -20.36
CA GLN A 294 -2.45 7.00 -20.60
C GLN A 294 -1.04 7.09 -20.01
N MET A 295 -0.81 6.57 -18.78
CA MET A 295 0.51 6.59 -18.15
C MET A 295 1.46 5.51 -18.68
N LYS A 296 0.95 4.47 -19.34
CA LYS A 296 1.74 3.31 -19.80
C LYS A 296 2.99 3.69 -20.59
N PRO A 297 2.97 4.61 -21.57
CA PRO A 297 4.18 4.98 -22.32
C PRO A 297 5.29 5.50 -21.43
N ASP A 298 4.97 6.39 -20.47
CA ASP A 298 5.95 6.93 -19.52
C ASP A 298 6.44 5.86 -18.55
N LEU A 299 5.54 5.02 -18.05
CA LEU A 299 5.84 3.92 -17.14
C LEU A 299 6.82 2.92 -17.82
N VAL A 300 6.51 2.48 -19.04
CA VAL A 300 7.40 1.59 -19.80
C VAL A 300 8.74 2.26 -20.05
N ARG A 301 8.76 3.49 -20.53
CA ARG A 301 9.99 4.26 -20.78
C ARG A 301 10.84 4.34 -19.51
N ILE A 302 10.26 4.73 -18.37
CA ILE A 302 10.99 4.89 -17.10
C ILE A 302 11.57 3.53 -16.64
N LEU A 303 10.82 2.45 -16.71
CA LEU A 303 11.27 1.15 -16.24
C LEU A 303 12.26 0.46 -17.18
N THR A 304 12.22 0.73 -18.50
CA THR A 304 13.09 0.07 -19.49
C THR A 304 14.36 0.86 -19.81
N THR A 305 14.39 2.17 -19.51
CA THR A 305 15.57 3.02 -19.78
C THR A 305 16.52 3.14 -18.59
N GLN A 306 16.25 2.46 -17.48
CA GLN A 306 17.16 2.47 -16.34
C GLN A 306 18.50 1.84 -16.74
N VAL A 307 19.55 2.66 -16.75
CA VAL A 307 20.91 2.13 -16.72
C VAL A 307 21.06 1.33 -15.43
N PRO A 308 21.61 0.09 -15.46
CA PRO A 308 21.83 -0.66 -14.24
C PRO A 308 22.51 0.23 -13.21
N ALA A 309 21.95 0.34 -12.01
CA ALA A 309 22.63 1.04 -10.91
C ALA A 309 24.03 0.46 -10.78
N PRO A 310 25.09 1.28 -10.62
CA PRO A 310 26.41 0.74 -10.36
C PRO A 310 26.30 -0.21 -9.17
N ALA A 311 26.87 -1.41 -9.33
CA ALA A 311 26.85 -2.44 -8.28
C ALA A 311 27.17 -1.78 -6.93
N PRO A 312 26.42 -2.08 -5.85
CA PRO A 312 26.72 -1.50 -4.56
C PRO A 312 28.20 -1.73 -4.26
N ALA A 313 28.90 -0.67 -3.89
CA ALA A 313 30.29 -0.78 -3.48
C ALA A 313 30.37 -1.89 -2.44
N PRO A 314 31.37 -2.80 -2.52
CA PRO A 314 31.50 -3.89 -1.56
C PRO A 314 31.41 -3.29 -0.16
N ALA A 315 30.50 -3.84 0.66
CA ALA A 315 30.31 -3.39 2.03
C ALA A 315 31.68 -3.26 2.70
N ALA A 316 32.00 -2.07 3.16
CA ALA A 316 33.25 -1.88 3.91
C ALA A 316 33.28 -2.91 5.02
N ALA A 317 34.35 -3.71 5.06
CA ALA A 317 34.52 -4.71 6.10
C ALA A 317 34.28 -4.03 7.47
N PRO A 318 33.55 -4.67 8.40
CA PRO A 318 33.26 -4.06 9.69
C PRO A 318 34.63 -3.67 10.31
N ALA A 319 34.74 -2.38 10.63
CA ALA A 319 35.93 -1.88 11.32
C ALA A 319 36.11 -2.72 12.59
N GLN A 320 37.22 -3.42 12.68
CA GLN A 320 37.61 -4.18 13.89
C GLN A 320 37.55 -3.16 15.05
N ALA A 321 36.70 -3.40 16.00
CA ALA A 321 36.70 -2.65 17.24
C ALA A 321 38.07 -2.75 17.88
N PRO A 322 38.69 -1.65 18.37
CA PRO A 322 39.95 -1.73 19.07
C PRO A 322 39.80 -2.64 20.29
N ALA A 323 40.69 -3.61 20.43
CA ALA A 323 40.71 -4.51 21.56
C ALA A 323 40.76 -3.70 22.85
N ALA A 324 39.72 -3.81 23.67
CA ALA A 324 39.72 -3.21 25.00
C ALA A 324 40.83 -3.82 25.85
N GLN A 325 41.84 -3.04 26.15
CA GLN A 325 42.85 -3.40 27.17
C GLN A 325 42.14 -3.41 28.54
N VAL A 326 42.01 -4.60 29.11
CA VAL A 326 41.49 -4.76 30.48
C VAL A 326 42.65 -4.35 31.43
N PRO A 327 42.46 -3.31 32.29
CA PRO A 327 43.45 -3.03 33.33
C PRO A 327 43.39 -4.12 34.40
N SER A 328 44.51 -4.74 34.70
CA SER A 328 44.67 -5.64 35.84
C SER A 328 44.58 -4.83 37.13
N ALA A 329 43.43 -4.82 37.78
CA ALA A 329 43.27 -4.27 39.13
C ALA A 329 43.49 -5.39 40.15
N GLN A 330 44.62 -5.30 40.88
CA GLN A 330 44.86 -6.07 42.10
C GLN A 330 43.82 -5.72 43.16
N MET A 331 43.06 -6.70 43.63
CA MET A 331 42.15 -6.54 44.77
C MET A 331 42.96 -6.68 46.10
N PRO A 332 42.80 -5.78 47.04
CA PRO A 332 43.22 -6.02 48.40
C PRO A 332 42.13 -6.83 49.15
N ALA A 333 42.61 -7.82 49.91
CA ALA A 333 41.75 -8.62 50.78
C ALA A 333 41.15 -7.76 51.92
N ALA A 334 39.83 -7.75 52.02
CA ALA A 334 39.10 -7.18 53.12
C ALA A 334 38.34 -8.25 53.92
N GLN A 335 38.62 -8.24 55.22
CA GLN A 335 38.06 -9.12 56.25
C GLN A 335 36.54 -8.90 56.44
N LEU A 336 35.83 -10.03 56.59
CA LEU A 336 34.43 -10.08 56.99
C LEU A 336 34.25 -9.83 58.50
N PRO A 337 33.28 -9.03 58.96
CA PRO A 337 32.75 -9.17 60.31
C PRO A 337 31.45 -9.99 60.30
N ALA A 338 31.25 -10.68 61.42
CA ALA A 338 30.20 -11.65 61.69
C ALA A 338 28.81 -11.05 61.78
N ALA A 339 27.83 -11.84 61.32
CA ALA A 339 26.41 -11.56 61.37
C ALA A 339 25.82 -11.69 62.79
N GLN A 340 24.95 -10.76 63.14
CA GLN A 340 23.92 -10.99 64.17
C GLN A 340 22.56 -10.76 63.56
N ALA A 341 21.66 -11.71 63.67
CA ALA A 341 20.26 -11.65 63.32
C ALA A 341 19.42 -11.05 64.46
N PRO A 342 18.36 -10.29 64.20
CA PRO A 342 17.23 -10.24 65.08
C PRO A 342 15.91 -10.62 64.41
N GLY A 343 15.22 -11.47 65.10
CA GLY A 343 13.86 -11.74 65.47
C GLY A 343 12.71 -11.22 64.60
N LEU A 344 11.92 -12.22 64.17
CA LEU A 344 10.55 -12.06 63.69
C LEU A 344 9.61 -11.62 64.82
N GLN A 345 8.80 -10.63 64.61
CA GLN A 345 7.54 -10.41 65.34
C GLN A 345 6.36 -10.37 64.34
N LEU A 346 5.44 -11.32 64.56
CA LEU A 346 4.11 -11.42 63.99
C LEU A 346 3.18 -10.39 64.66
N VAL A 347 2.38 -9.65 63.85
CA VAL A 347 1.24 -8.87 64.35
C VAL A 347 -0.02 -9.32 63.60
N PRO A 348 -1.16 -9.55 64.32
CA PRO A 348 -2.35 -10.15 63.72
C PRO A 348 -3.27 -9.11 63.05
N ALA A 349 -4.14 -9.63 62.12
CA ALA A 349 -5.12 -8.89 61.37
C ALA A 349 -6.35 -8.52 62.25
N PRO A 350 -7.02 -7.37 61.99
CA PRO A 350 -8.33 -7.07 62.57
C PRO A 350 -9.48 -7.55 61.67
N ARG A 351 -10.59 -7.80 62.33
CA ARG A 351 -11.86 -8.36 61.82
C ARG A 351 -12.58 -7.50 60.79
#